data_fd297ae943cb6b7b4320b318ce523073
#
_entry.id   fd297ae943cb6b7b4320b318ce523073
#
_cell.length_a   1.000
_cell.length_b   1.000
_cell.length_c   1.000
_cell.angle_alpha   90.00
_cell.angle_beta   90.00
_cell.angle_gamma   90.00
#
_symmetry.space_group_name_H-M   'P 1'
#
loop_
_entity.id
_entity.type
_entity.pdbx_description
1 polymer ?
#
loop_
_entity_poly.entity_id
_entity_poly.type
_entity_poly.pdbx_seq_one_letter_code
_entity_poly.pdbx_strand_id
1 'polypeptide(L)'
;SKIIKPAESNREGEYLLAGLGLWDGGLVHEASPFANSLLNILQQKPDGQVVNREEILHLFWRGSDLYLSNDFQIEDCYEFVVMAALVAMGEMELVMGSGKVITAANIFEIENTAHRDYITFRCIRAPRGYNFAALKLLFMSLVGRDLSQQLDNPSTIPQLVQAARDVAGRVAKMETKLFGGINLMGIENIAESDAMTLRNRMTSLKGLCDQLQNYNSKARIKNLPDTWTPENLKQTLETQKELDRLEKLFISIGEFRESVQYLEQAIPYANDELAQKMRQLKDSLPDVLMSADERKNAEF
;
A
#
# COMPACT_ATOMS: atom_id res chain seq x y z
N SER A 1 1.85 20.52 5.73
CA SER A 1 0.95 19.60 5.01
C SER A 1 -0.38 20.28 4.68
N LYS A 2 -0.92 21.14 5.54
CA LYS A 2 -2.16 21.90 5.23
C LYS A 2 -2.02 22.76 3.96
N ILE A 3 -0.82 23.17 3.59
CA ILE A 3 -0.56 23.94 2.37
C ILE A 3 -0.52 23.00 1.16
N ILE A 4 0.14 21.85 1.28
CA ILE A 4 0.36 20.92 0.15
C ILE A 4 -0.85 20.01 -0.09
N LYS A 5 -1.65 19.77 0.94
CA LYS A 5 -2.96 19.13 0.85
C LYS A 5 -3.98 20.04 1.51
N PRO A 6 -4.43 21.07 0.84
CA PRO A 6 -5.50 21.90 1.38
C PRO A 6 -6.70 20.97 1.62
N ALA A 7 -7.11 20.86 2.88
CA ALA A 7 -8.42 20.33 3.19
C ALA A 7 -9.46 21.26 2.54
N GLU A 8 -10.66 20.79 2.24
CA GLU A 8 -11.73 21.53 1.56
C GLU A 8 -12.00 22.96 2.11
N SER A 9 -11.40 23.32 3.23
CA SER A 9 -11.54 24.62 3.91
C SER A 9 -10.27 25.50 3.93
N ASN A 10 -9.13 25.06 3.36
CA ASN A 10 -7.88 25.84 3.46
C ASN A 10 -7.58 26.68 2.22
N ARG A 11 -8.43 27.69 1.99
CA ARG A 11 -8.28 28.64 0.88
C ARG A 11 -6.94 29.42 0.93
N GLU A 12 -6.39 29.67 2.10
CA GLU A 12 -5.11 30.39 2.24
C GLU A 12 -3.95 29.58 1.64
N GLY A 13 -3.93 28.27 1.84
CA GLY A 13 -2.94 27.39 1.22
C GLY A 13 -3.05 27.33 -0.29
N GLU A 14 -4.28 27.31 -0.83
CA GLU A 14 -4.54 27.35 -2.26
C GLU A 14 -4.07 28.68 -2.88
N TYR A 15 -4.37 29.81 -2.24
CA TYR A 15 -3.91 31.13 -2.71
C TYR A 15 -2.39 31.25 -2.70
N LEU A 16 -1.72 30.72 -1.68
CA LEU A 16 -0.27 30.70 -1.61
C LEU A 16 0.34 29.87 -2.75
N LEU A 17 -0.16 28.66 -2.95
CA LEU A 17 0.31 27.79 -4.01
C LEU A 17 0.00 28.36 -5.39
N ALA A 18 -1.17 28.97 -5.57
CA ALA A 18 -1.53 29.64 -6.83
C ALA A 18 -0.62 30.83 -7.10
N GLY A 19 -0.29 31.64 -6.07
CA GLY A 19 0.66 32.76 -6.18
C GLY A 19 2.07 32.31 -6.56
N LEU A 20 2.47 31.08 -6.22
CA LEU A 20 3.73 30.45 -6.62
C LEU A 20 3.64 29.69 -7.95
N GLY A 21 2.48 29.69 -8.61
CA GLY A 21 2.23 28.93 -9.85
C GLY A 21 2.17 27.42 -9.64
N LEU A 22 1.83 26.98 -8.42
CA LEU A 22 1.83 25.57 -8.02
C LEU A 22 0.42 24.97 -7.84
N TRP A 23 -0.64 25.70 -8.16
CA TRP A 23 -2.02 25.27 -7.98
C TRP A 23 -2.92 25.67 -9.14
N ASP A 24 -3.60 24.67 -9.72
CA ASP A 24 -4.68 24.82 -10.69
C ASP A 24 -5.72 23.71 -10.47
N GLY A 25 -6.51 23.87 -9.40
CA GLY A 25 -7.44 22.80 -8.95
C GLY A 25 -6.76 21.54 -8.40
N GLY A 26 -5.44 21.51 -8.38
CA GLY A 26 -4.53 20.49 -7.89
C GLY A 26 -3.09 21.01 -7.92
N LEU A 27 -2.15 20.23 -7.36
CA LEU A 27 -0.72 20.58 -7.47
C LEU A 27 -0.26 20.45 -8.92
N VAL A 28 0.36 21.55 -9.44
CA VAL A 28 0.97 21.67 -10.76
C VAL A 28 2.33 22.35 -10.61
N HIS A 29 3.20 22.26 -11.61
CA HIS A 29 4.50 22.96 -11.57
C HIS A 29 4.83 23.69 -12.87
N GLU A 30 4.14 23.40 -13.96
CA GLU A 30 4.44 23.91 -15.31
C GLU A 30 4.39 25.44 -15.37
N ALA A 31 3.47 26.05 -14.63
CA ALA A 31 3.31 27.50 -14.55
C ALA A 31 4.25 28.17 -13.52
N SER A 32 4.96 27.39 -12.70
CA SER A 32 5.83 27.92 -11.65
C SER A 32 7.25 28.13 -12.17
N PRO A 33 7.72 29.40 -12.28
CA PRO A 33 9.09 29.66 -12.68
C PRO A 33 10.10 29.14 -11.65
N PHE A 34 9.73 29.15 -10.36
CA PHE A 34 10.55 28.64 -9.26
C PHE A 34 10.74 27.13 -9.35
N ALA A 35 9.65 26.39 -9.57
CA ALA A 35 9.68 24.94 -9.73
C ALA A 35 10.48 24.52 -10.96
N ASN A 36 10.25 25.20 -12.09
CA ASN A 36 10.97 24.92 -13.33
C ASN A 36 12.48 25.17 -13.20
N SER A 37 12.90 26.21 -12.48
CA SER A 37 14.32 26.47 -12.22
C SER A 37 14.98 25.37 -11.39
N LEU A 38 14.31 24.88 -10.34
CA LEU A 38 14.80 23.74 -9.53
C LEU A 38 14.89 22.46 -10.36
N LEU A 39 13.85 22.15 -11.13
CA LEU A 39 13.82 20.96 -11.98
C LEU A 39 14.89 21.03 -13.08
N ASN A 40 15.11 22.19 -13.70
CA ASN A 40 16.15 22.37 -14.71
C ASN A 40 17.56 22.08 -14.15
N ILE A 41 17.87 22.58 -12.96
CA ILE A 41 19.18 22.29 -12.33
C ILE A 41 19.28 20.80 -12.02
N LEU A 42 18.22 20.20 -11.51
CA LEU A 42 18.19 18.77 -11.19
C LEU A 42 18.38 17.90 -12.43
N GLN A 43 17.73 18.26 -13.55
CA GLN A 43 17.84 17.55 -14.82
C GLN A 43 19.21 17.69 -15.50
N GLN A 44 19.95 18.77 -15.21
CA GLN A 44 21.31 18.96 -15.70
C GLN A 44 22.34 18.09 -14.97
N LYS A 45 21.99 17.51 -13.82
CA LYS A 45 22.85 16.59 -13.09
C LYS A 45 22.85 15.22 -13.74
N PRO A 46 24.00 14.55 -13.86
CA PRO A 46 24.08 13.15 -14.24
C PRO A 46 23.28 12.26 -13.27
N ASP A 47 22.84 11.10 -13.75
CA ASP A 47 22.12 10.12 -12.94
C ASP A 47 22.86 9.80 -11.64
N GLY A 48 22.12 9.82 -10.53
CA GLY A 48 22.64 9.57 -9.19
C GLY A 48 23.33 10.74 -8.53
N GLN A 49 23.53 11.86 -9.21
CA GLN A 49 24.06 13.08 -8.59
C GLN A 49 22.94 13.88 -7.91
N VAL A 50 23.36 14.72 -6.98
CA VAL A 50 22.46 15.56 -6.17
C VAL A 50 22.74 17.03 -6.45
N VAL A 51 21.76 17.89 -6.19
CA VAL A 51 21.94 19.34 -6.13
C VAL A 51 22.06 19.71 -4.66
N ASN A 52 23.21 20.23 -4.26
CA ASN A 52 23.45 20.60 -2.86
C ASN A 52 22.68 21.88 -2.50
N ARG A 53 22.37 22.03 -1.22
CA ARG A 53 21.68 23.20 -0.69
C ARG A 53 22.31 24.52 -1.15
N GLU A 54 23.63 24.62 -1.15
CA GLU A 54 24.34 25.82 -1.56
C GLU A 54 24.07 26.21 -3.00
N GLU A 55 23.98 25.24 -3.90
CA GLU A 55 23.66 25.48 -5.31
C GLU A 55 22.23 26.06 -5.46
N ILE A 56 21.30 25.61 -4.62
CA ILE A 56 19.91 26.09 -4.61
C ILE A 56 19.82 27.48 -4.01
N LEU A 57 20.50 27.75 -2.90
CA LEU A 57 20.55 29.06 -2.28
C LEU A 57 21.15 30.13 -3.24
N HIS A 58 22.12 29.75 -4.07
CA HIS A 58 22.63 30.63 -5.10
C HIS A 58 21.61 30.97 -6.17
N LEU A 59 20.62 30.09 -6.38
CA LEU A 59 19.54 30.33 -7.34
C LEU A 59 18.52 31.34 -6.81
N PHE A 60 18.10 31.19 -5.54
CA PHE A 60 17.02 31.95 -4.94
C PHE A 60 17.48 33.08 -4.02
N TRP A 61 18.66 32.97 -3.43
CA TRP A 61 19.14 33.90 -2.44
C TRP A 61 20.59 34.26 -2.67
N ARG A 62 20.85 35.51 -3.06
CA ARG A 62 22.18 36.08 -3.00
C ARG A 62 22.26 37.07 -1.85
N GLY A 63 22.75 36.57 -0.73
CA GLY A 63 23.23 37.47 0.31
C GLY A 63 24.35 38.33 -0.25
N SER A 64 24.24 39.65 -0.10
CA SER A 64 25.24 40.70 -0.22
C SER A 64 25.81 41.08 -1.58
N ASP A 65 25.74 40.29 -2.63
CA ASP A 65 26.21 40.79 -3.93
C ASP A 65 25.10 41.41 -4.75
N LEU A 66 25.14 42.68 -4.82
CA LEU A 66 24.19 43.65 -5.44
C LEU A 66 23.95 43.47 -6.95
N TYR A 67 24.45 42.42 -7.60
CA TYR A 67 24.47 42.35 -9.05
C TYR A 67 23.83 41.11 -9.68
N LEU A 68 22.57 41.31 -10.12
CA LEU A 68 22.25 41.19 -11.54
C LEU A 68 22.24 39.82 -12.16
N SER A 69 21.55 38.86 -11.61
CA SER A 69 20.95 37.78 -12.42
C SER A 69 20.06 36.86 -11.57
N ASN A 70 19.39 37.41 -10.58
CA ASN A 70 18.43 36.62 -9.84
C ASN A 70 17.09 36.81 -10.48
N ASP A 71 16.67 35.81 -11.20
CA ASP A 71 15.33 35.79 -11.79
C ASP A 71 14.27 35.79 -10.70
N PHE A 72 14.66 35.40 -9.43
CA PHE A 72 13.71 35.27 -8.34
C PHE A 72 14.30 35.67 -7.00
N GLN A 73 13.56 36.50 -6.26
CA GLN A 73 13.80 36.80 -4.85
C GLN A 73 12.61 36.32 -4.06
N ILE A 74 12.70 35.11 -3.49
CA ILE A 74 11.69 34.58 -2.59
C ILE A 74 12.33 34.29 -1.23
N GLU A 75 11.54 34.45 -0.15
CA GLU A 75 11.98 34.08 1.18
C GLU A 75 12.15 32.55 1.30
N ASP A 76 13.06 32.11 2.16
CA ASP A 76 13.39 30.70 2.41
C ASP A 76 12.15 29.84 2.68
N CYS A 77 11.13 30.39 3.34
CA CYS A 77 9.89 29.68 3.61
C CYS A 77 9.11 29.35 2.32
N TYR A 78 9.10 30.23 1.34
CA TYR A 78 8.43 29.99 0.06
C TYR A 78 9.25 29.05 -0.83
N GLU A 79 10.57 29.15 -0.80
CA GLU A 79 11.46 28.20 -1.46
C GLU A 79 11.16 26.78 -0.97
N PHE A 80 11.03 26.62 0.37
CA PHE A 80 10.69 25.35 0.95
C PHE A 80 9.30 24.86 0.55
N VAL A 81 8.31 25.75 0.39
CA VAL A 81 6.97 25.39 -0.10
C VAL A 81 7.06 24.87 -1.54
N VAL A 82 7.86 25.50 -2.41
CA VAL A 82 8.09 25.03 -3.78
C VAL A 82 8.70 23.63 -3.77
N MET A 83 9.77 23.42 -2.99
CA MET A 83 10.41 22.11 -2.87
C MET A 83 9.44 21.06 -2.35
N ALA A 84 8.68 21.37 -1.31
CA ALA A 84 7.71 20.45 -0.73
C ALA A 84 6.57 20.10 -1.72
N ALA A 85 6.13 21.05 -2.55
CA ALA A 85 5.16 20.78 -3.61
C ALA A 85 5.74 19.84 -4.67
N LEU A 86 6.97 20.07 -5.12
CA LEU A 86 7.66 19.18 -6.06
C LEU A 86 7.88 17.78 -5.51
N VAL A 87 8.23 17.66 -4.22
CA VAL A 87 8.31 16.35 -3.55
C VAL A 87 6.95 15.68 -3.50
N ALA A 88 5.88 16.41 -3.17
CA ALA A 88 4.52 15.86 -3.12
C ALA A 88 4.05 15.36 -4.50
N MET A 89 4.44 16.03 -5.58
CA MET A 89 4.19 15.61 -6.95
C MET A 89 5.09 14.46 -7.42
N GLY A 90 6.15 14.14 -6.66
CA GLY A 90 7.11 13.07 -6.99
C GLY A 90 8.10 13.45 -8.09
N GLU A 91 8.34 14.77 -8.26
CA GLU A 91 9.29 15.31 -9.22
C GLU A 91 10.72 15.37 -8.66
N MET A 92 10.86 15.30 -7.33
CA MET A 92 12.14 15.28 -6.63
C MET A 92 12.04 14.62 -5.26
N GLU A 93 13.18 14.29 -4.68
CA GLU A 93 13.32 13.88 -3.28
C GLU A 93 14.16 14.92 -2.53
N LEU A 94 13.82 15.17 -1.26
CA LEU A 94 14.50 16.10 -0.38
C LEU A 94 15.28 15.32 0.69
N VAL A 95 16.57 15.56 0.79
CA VAL A 95 17.43 14.97 1.82
C VAL A 95 17.66 15.98 2.92
N MET A 96 17.18 15.69 4.12
CA MET A 96 17.32 16.54 5.29
C MET A 96 18.76 16.49 5.86
N GLY A 97 19.14 17.49 6.63
CA GLY A 97 20.44 17.52 7.34
C GLY A 97 20.68 16.30 8.23
N SER A 98 19.61 15.70 8.77
CA SER A 98 19.66 14.44 9.53
C SER A 98 19.96 13.19 8.67
N GLY A 99 20.04 13.33 7.35
CA GLY A 99 20.14 12.22 6.41
C GLY A 99 18.78 11.58 6.05
N LYS A 100 17.69 12.01 6.66
CA LYS A 100 16.34 11.53 6.33
C LYS A 100 15.93 11.99 4.94
N VAL A 101 15.36 11.08 4.16
CA VAL A 101 14.85 11.36 2.81
C VAL A 101 13.35 11.57 2.87
N ILE A 102 12.90 12.73 2.41
CA ILE A 102 11.49 13.06 2.23
C ILE A 102 11.11 12.82 0.77
N THR A 103 10.05 12.05 0.59
CA THR A 103 9.49 11.64 -0.70
C THR A 103 7.99 11.89 -0.72
N ALA A 104 7.33 11.70 -1.85
CA ALA A 104 5.88 11.80 -1.92
C ALA A 104 5.14 10.83 -0.97
N ALA A 105 5.75 9.70 -0.64
CA ALA A 105 5.14 8.70 0.25
C ALA A 105 5.11 9.13 1.71
N ASN A 106 6.12 9.88 2.17
CA ASN A 106 6.27 10.32 3.56
C ASN A 106 6.28 11.84 3.73
N ILE A 107 5.74 12.59 2.77
CA ILE A 107 5.70 14.06 2.79
C ILE A 107 5.05 14.64 4.05
N PHE A 108 4.13 13.90 4.69
CA PHE A 108 3.49 14.31 5.94
C PHE A 108 4.48 14.44 7.10
N GLU A 109 5.65 13.82 7.03
CA GLU A 109 6.68 13.92 8.06
C GLU A 109 7.30 15.31 8.14
N ILE A 110 7.15 16.12 7.10
CA ILE A 110 7.50 17.55 7.10
C ILE A 110 6.74 18.30 8.22
N GLU A 111 5.51 17.89 8.54
CA GLU A 111 4.72 18.54 9.59
C GLU A 111 5.33 18.48 10.98
N ASN A 112 6.06 17.39 11.24
CA ASN A 112 6.68 17.14 12.53
C ASN A 112 8.12 17.71 12.62
N THR A 113 8.56 18.38 11.56
CA THR A 113 9.92 18.94 11.48
C THR A 113 9.89 20.39 11.98
N ALA A 114 10.79 20.76 12.88
CA ALA A 114 10.87 22.12 13.39
C ALA A 114 11.25 23.09 12.27
N HIS A 115 10.74 24.34 12.32
CA HIS A 115 10.97 25.36 11.28
C HIS A 115 12.46 25.54 10.94
N ARG A 116 13.35 25.42 11.92
CA ARG A 116 14.80 25.51 11.70
C ARG A 116 15.36 24.37 10.87
N ASP A 117 14.75 23.18 10.93
CA ASP A 117 15.22 21.99 10.21
C ASP A 117 14.85 22.05 8.73
N TYR A 118 13.86 22.86 8.34
CA TYR A 118 13.52 23.11 6.93
C TYR A 118 14.65 23.83 6.20
N ILE A 119 15.28 24.78 6.86
CA ILE A 119 16.37 25.58 6.30
C ILE A 119 17.68 24.74 6.21
N THR A 120 17.76 23.63 6.93
CA THR A 120 18.94 22.76 7.01
C THR A 120 18.84 21.50 6.17
N PHE A 121 18.04 21.49 5.10
CA PHE A 121 18.10 20.39 4.15
C PHE A 121 19.51 20.28 3.55
N ARG A 122 19.93 19.07 3.20
CA ARG A 122 21.28 18.81 2.68
C ARG A 122 21.35 18.99 1.17
N CYS A 123 20.43 18.37 0.47
CA CYS A 123 20.40 18.37 -0.99
C CYS A 123 19.01 17.93 -1.50
N ILE A 124 18.77 18.17 -2.78
CA ILE A 124 17.69 17.56 -3.54
C ILE A 124 18.29 16.57 -4.55
N ARG A 125 17.50 15.58 -4.93
CA ARG A 125 17.88 14.60 -5.94
C ARG A 125 16.69 14.19 -6.80
N ALA A 126 17.00 13.59 -7.96
CA ALA A 126 15.97 13.03 -8.82
C ALA A 126 15.17 11.94 -8.10
N PRO A 127 13.86 11.84 -8.36
CA PRO A 127 13.03 10.81 -7.77
C PRO A 127 13.45 9.44 -8.28
N ARG A 128 13.23 8.42 -7.46
CA ARG A 128 13.45 7.03 -7.87
C ARG A 128 12.51 6.65 -9.02
N GLY A 129 12.99 5.76 -9.88
CA GLY A 129 12.17 5.11 -10.88
C GLY A 129 11.17 4.13 -10.27
N TYR A 130 10.23 3.65 -11.07
CA TYR A 130 9.29 2.62 -10.64
C TYR A 130 10.00 1.28 -10.41
N ASN A 131 9.68 0.62 -9.32
CA ASN A 131 10.07 -0.77 -9.09
C ASN A 131 9.09 -1.69 -9.88
N PHE A 132 9.31 -1.80 -11.20
CA PHE A 132 8.43 -2.58 -12.09
C PHE A 132 8.35 -4.05 -11.71
N ALA A 133 9.41 -4.63 -11.16
CA ALA A 133 9.41 -6.03 -10.74
C ALA A 133 8.45 -6.25 -9.56
N ALA A 134 8.50 -5.39 -8.55
CA ALA A 134 7.57 -5.42 -7.42
C ALA A 134 6.13 -5.13 -7.88
N LEU A 135 5.94 -4.10 -8.71
CA LEU A 135 4.62 -3.72 -9.22
C LEU A 135 3.97 -4.84 -10.03
N LYS A 136 4.72 -5.51 -10.90
CA LYS A 136 4.23 -6.65 -11.66
C LYS A 136 3.68 -7.74 -10.74
N LEU A 137 4.42 -8.10 -9.69
CA LEU A 137 3.98 -9.11 -8.71
C LEU A 137 2.72 -8.67 -7.97
N LEU A 138 2.68 -7.42 -7.51
CA LEU A 138 1.52 -6.87 -6.81
C LEU A 138 0.27 -6.88 -7.70
N PHE A 139 0.39 -6.42 -8.95
CA PHE A 139 -0.72 -6.45 -9.89
C PHE A 139 -1.18 -7.87 -10.24
N MET A 140 -0.24 -8.76 -10.54
CA MET A 140 -0.57 -10.15 -10.85
C MET A 140 -1.26 -10.85 -9.68
N SER A 141 -0.78 -10.65 -8.46
CA SER A 141 -1.34 -11.33 -7.28
C SER A 141 -2.66 -10.71 -6.83
N LEU A 142 -2.75 -9.38 -6.71
CA LEU A 142 -3.93 -8.71 -6.12
C LEU A 142 -5.02 -8.43 -7.16
N VAL A 143 -4.66 -8.03 -8.38
CA VAL A 143 -5.61 -7.65 -9.45
C VAL A 143 -5.84 -8.80 -10.45
N GLY A 144 -4.94 -9.78 -10.49
CA GLY A 144 -5.03 -10.94 -11.39
C GLY A 144 -4.50 -10.69 -12.81
N ARG A 145 -3.95 -9.50 -13.09
CA ARG A 145 -3.38 -9.13 -14.41
C ARG A 145 -2.24 -8.14 -14.25
N ASP A 146 -1.27 -8.18 -15.16
CA ASP A 146 -0.14 -7.25 -15.15
C ASP A 146 -0.54 -5.89 -15.76
N LEU A 147 -0.62 -4.88 -14.92
CA LEU A 147 -0.86 -3.49 -15.29
C LEU A 147 0.34 -2.59 -14.98
N SER A 148 1.49 -3.16 -14.62
CA SER A 148 2.68 -2.41 -14.17
C SER A 148 3.21 -1.43 -15.22
N GLN A 149 2.97 -1.67 -16.50
CA GLN A 149 3.37 -0.80 -17.61
C GLN A 149 2.30 0.25 -17.98
N GLN A 150 1.14 0.24 -17.33
CA GLN A 150 0.01 1.11 -17.63
C GLN A 150 -0.25 2.14 -16.52
N LEU A 151 0.80 2.55 -15.80
CA LEU A 151 0.69 3.49 -14.68
C LEU A 151 0.22 4.90 -15.10
N ASP A 152 0.30 5.22 -16.40
CA ASP A 152 -0.22 6.47 -16.94
C ASP A 152 -1.74 6.51 -17.02
N ASN A 153 -2.40 5.36 -17.04
CA ASN A 153 -3.85 5.30 -16.95
C ASN A 153 -4.28 5.63 -15.50
N PRO A 154 -5.09 6.68 -15.30
CA PRO A 154 -5.49 7.14 -13.97
C PRO A 154 -6.26 6.09 -13.15
N SER A 155 -6.83 5.06 -13.77
CA SER A 155 -7.56 3.99 -13.08
C SER A 155 -6.64 2.86 -12.56
N THR A 156 -5.40 2.76 -13.03
CA THR A 156 -4.50 1.62 -12.74
C THR A 156 -4.13 1.55 -11.26
N ILE A 157 -3.61 2.63 -10.70
CA ILE A 157 -3.21 2.67 -9.28
C ILE A 157 -4.41 2.52 -8.35
N PRO A 158 -5.57 3.20 -8.57
CA PRO A 158 -6.77 2.96 -7.78
C PRO A 158 -7.25 1.51 -7.78
N GLN A 159 -7.13 0.78 -8.90
CA GLN A 159 -7.47 -0.65 -8.94
C GLN A 159 -6.58 -1.47 -8.00
N LEU A 160 -5.27 -1.22 -7.99
CA LEU A 160 -4.34 -1.91 -7.09
C LEU A 160 -4.66 -1.63 -5.62
N VAL A 161 -4.90 -0.36 -5.30
CA VAL A 161 -5.24 0.07 -3.93
C VAL A 161 -6.57 -0.53 -3.47
N GLN A 162 -7.56 -0.57 -4.34
CA GLN A 162 -8.85 -1.20 -4.03
C GLN A 162 -8.71 -2.70 -3.81
N ALA A 163 -7.98 -3.40 -4.68
CA ALA A 163 -7.70 -4.82 -4.52
C ALA A 163 -6.96 -5.13 -3.20
N ALA A 164 -5.99 -4.28 -2.82
CA ALA A 164 -5.31 -4.40 -1.53
C ALA A 164 -6.27 -4.21 -0.35
N ARG A 165 -7.18 -3.23 -0.44
CA ARG A 165 -8.21 -3.00 0.60
C ARG A 165 -9.15 -4.19 0.74
N ASP A 166 -9.57 -4.77 -0.37
CA ASP A 166 -10.47 -5.92 -0.39
C ASP A 166 -9.80 -7.15 0.25
N VAL A 167 -8.53 -7.42 -0.09
CA VAL A 167 -7.74 -8.50 0.53
C VAL A 167 -7.55 -8.25 2.02
N ALA A 168 -7.21 -7.04 2.45
CA ALA A 168 -7.06 -6.71 3.87
C ALA A 168 -8.38 -6.94 4.65
N GLY A 169 -9.52 -6.58 4.06
CA GLY A 169 -10.84 -6.82 4.65
C GLY A 169 -11.20 -8.31 4.76
N ARG A 170 -10.83 -9.12 3.75
CA ARG A 170 -10.99 -10.57 3.76
C ARG A 170 -10.13 -11.21 4.85
N VAL A 171 -8.86 -10.81 4.94
CA VAL A 171 -7.94 -11.29 5.97
C VAL A 171 -8.48 -11.00 7.37
N ALA A 172 -8.93 -9.78 7.64
CA ALA A 172 -9.47 -9.41 8.96
C ALA A 172 -10.65 -10.30 9.37
N LYS A 173 -11.54 -10.65 8.43
CA LYS A 173 -12.64 -11.59 8.66
C LYS A 173 -12.13 -13.01 8.95
N MET A 174 -11.09 -13.44 8.26
CA MET A 174 -10.53 -14.78 8.40
C MET A 174 -9.76 -14.93 9.72
N GLU A 175 -8.99 -13.92 10.14
CA GLU A 175 -8.29 -13.92 11.43
C GLU A 175 -9.25 -14.18 12.62
N THR A 176 -10.44 -13.60 12.56
CA THR A 176 -11.47 -13.83 13.59
C THR A 176 -11.98 -15.28 13.59
N LYS A 177 -12.15 -15.87 12.41
CA LYS A 177 -12.63 -17.26 12.26
C LYS A 177 -11.58 -18.31 12.67
N LEU A 178 -10.30 -18.00 12.51
CA LEU A 178 -9.19 -18.89 12.86
C LEU A 178 -8.81 -18.85 14.36
N PHE A 179 -9.51 -18.06 15.16
CA PHE A 179 -9.20 -17.97 16.58
C PHE A 179 -9.52 -19.29 17.30
N GLY A 180 -8.49 -19.91 17.90
CA GLY A 180 -8.65 -21.17 18.63
C GLY A 180 -8.67 -22.44 17.76
N GLY A 181 -8.24 -22.36 16.48
CA GLY A 181 -8.27 -23.47 15.55
C GLY A 181 -9.66 -23.70 14.92
N ILE A 182 -9.79 -24.75 14.13
CA ILE A 182 -11.06 -25.17 13.54
C ILE A 182 -11.37 -26.58 14.01
N ASN A 183 -12.44 -26.68 14.80
CA ASN A 183 -12.98 -27.93 15.24
C ASN A 183 -14.41 -28.10 14.67
N LEU A 184 -14.60 -29.12 13.85
CA LEU A 184 -15.89 -29.46 13.27
C LEU A 184 -16.33 -30.82 13.86
N MET A 185 -17.44 -30.80 14.60
CA MET A 185 -18.06 -32.01 15.14
C MET A 185 -17.15 -32.85 16.05
N GLY A 186 -16.23 -32.20 16.80
CA GLY A 186 -15.29 -32.89 17.69
C GLY A 186 -14.01 -33.37 16.99
N ILE A 187 -13.88 -33.13 15.68
CA ILE A 187 -12.67 -33.42 14.92
C ILE A 187 -11.91 -32.11 14.69
N GLU A 188 -10.65 -32.10 15.07
CA GLU A 188 -9.76 -30.98 14.87
C GLU A 188 -9.32 -30.94 13.42
N ASN A 189 -9.91 -30.02 12.62
CA ASN A 189 -9.57 -29.83 11.19
C ASN A 189 -8.34 -28.95 11.00
N ILE A 190 -8.15 -27.95 11.87
CA ILE A 190 -6.95 -27.12 11.93
C ILE A 190 -6.56 -27.00 13.40
N ALA A 191 -5.38 -27.53 13.74
CA ALA A 191 -4.84 -27.43 15.09
C ALA A 191 -4.60 -25.97 15.48
N GLU A 192 -4.67 -25.65 16.76
CA GLU A 192 -4.45 -24.29 17.26
C GLU A 192 -3.08 -23.73 16.86
N SER A 193 -2.02 -24.57 16.87
CA SER A 193 -0.67 -24.22 16.42
C SER A 193 -0.63 -23.79 14.94
N ASP A 194 -1.34 -24.54 14.10
CA ASP A 194 -1.41 -24.27 12.65
C ASP A 194 -2.26 -23.04 12.39
N ALA A 195 -3.36 -22.89 13.10
CA ALA A 195 -4.19 -21.68 13.05
C ALA A 195 -3.40 -20.43 13.45
N MET A 196 -2.55 -20.52 14.48
CA MET A 196 -1.68 -19.43 14.90
C MET A 196 -0.65 -19.08 13.80
N THR A 197 -0.04 -20.07 13.18
CA THR A 197 0.91 -19.89 12.07
C THR A 197 0.24 -19.24 10.87
N LEU A 198 -0.95 -19.71 10.49
CA LEU A 198 -1.75 -19.12 9.42
C LEU A 198 -2.14 -17.67 9.72
N ARG A 199 -2.57 -17.39 10.96
CA ARG A 199 -2.88 -16.00 11.38
C ARG A 199 -1.67 -15.09 11.26
N ASN A 200 -0.49 -15.50 11.69
CA ASN A 200 0.74 -14.70 11.58
C ASN A 200 1.05 -14.37 10.10
N ARG A 201 0.91 -15.34 9.20
CA ARG A 201 1.10 -15.12 7.75
C ARG A 201 0.04 -14.18 7.19
N MET A 202 -1.21 -14.31 7.61
CA MET A 202 -2.30 -13.41 7.21
C MET A 202 -2.11 -11.99 7.74
N THR A 203 -1.65 -11.83 8.98
CA THR A 203 -1.30 -10.52 9.54
C THR A 203 -0.19 -9.85 8.71
N SER A 204 0.80 -10.61 8.23
CA SER A 204 1.83 -10.09 7.32
C SER A 204 1.25 -9.66 5.98
N LEU A 205 0.36 -10.44 5.38
CA LEU A 205 -0.33 -10.07 4.13
C LEU A 205 -1.20 -8.82 4.32
N LYS A 206 -1.95 -8.76 5.43
CA LYS A 206 -2.74 -7.57 5.77
C LYS A 206 -1.87 -6.34 5.93
N GLY A 207 -0.75 -6.46 6.66
CA GLY A 207 0.22 -5.37 6.83
C GLY A 207 0.77 -4.84 5.51
N LEU A 208 1.10 -5.74 4.56
CA LEU A 208 1.50 -5.37 3.20
C LEU A 208 0.38 -4.60 2.48
N CYS A 209 -0.85 -5.12 2.52
CA CYS A 209 -2.00 -4.50 1.87
C CYS A 209 -2.35 -3.13 2.49
N ASP A 210 -2.27 -2.99 3.82
CA ASP A 210 -2.51 -1.73 4.52
C ASP A 210 -1.44 -0.69 4.17
N GLN A 211 -0.17 -1.09 4.09
CA GLN A 211 0.90 -0.22 3.62
C GLN A 211 0.70 0.20 2.17
N LEU A 212 0.30 -0.72 1.28
CA LEU A 212 0.10 -0.45 -0.14
C LEU A 212 -0.98 0.62 -0.37
N GLN A 213 -1.99 0.73 0.49
CA GLN A 213 -3.02 1.77 0.41
C GLN A 213 -2.47 3.19 0.51
N ASN A 214 -1.29 3.37 1.10
CA ASN A 214 -0.61 4.67 1.18
C ASN A 214 0.01 5.09 -0.16
N TYR A 215 0.22 4.14 -1.08
CA TYR A 215 0.84 4.37 -2.40
C TYR A 215 -0.22 4.59 -3.50
N ASN A 216 -1.14 5.51 -3.26
CA ASN A 216 -2.37 5.73 -4.04
C ASN A 216 -2.22 6.74 -5.20
N SER A 217 -1.00 7.15 -5.52
CA SER A 217 -0.72 8.06 -6.63
C SER A 217 0.57 7.68 -7.36
N LYS A 218 0.77 8.18 -8.58
CA LYS A 218 2.00 7.99 -9.36
C LYS A 218 3.24 8.44 -8.59
N ALA A 219 3.16 9.60 -7.92
CA ALA A 219 4.25 10.14 -7.12
C ALA A 219 4.63 9.20 -5.97
N ARG A 220 3.64 8.63 -5.29
CA ARG A 220 3.88 7.77 -4.13
C ARG A 220 4.35 6.38 -4.53
N ILE A 221 3.80 5.81 -5.60
CA ILE A 221 4.13 4.44 -6.01
C ILE A 221 5.57 4.30 -6.56
N LYS A 222 6.21 5.40 -7.00
CA LYS A 222 7.66 5.47 -7.28
C LYS A 222 8.50 5.14 -6.05
N ASN A 223 7.97 5.38 -4.86
CA ASN A 223 8.68 5.29 -3.58
C ASN A 223 8.31 4.03 -2.78
N LEU A 224 7.99 2.93 -3.47
CA LEU A 224 7.82 1.63 -2.81
C LEU A 224 9.07 1.29 -1.98
N PRO A 225 8.92 0.67 -0.80
CA PRO A 225 10.06 0.31 0.04
C PRO A 225 11.09 -0.55 -0.70
N ASP A 226 12.38 -0.31 -0.48
CA ASP A 226 13.45 -1.13 -1.05
C ASP A 226 13.39 -2.59 -0.57
N THR A 227 12.75 -2.81 0.58
CA THR A 227 12.51 -4.15 1.13
C THR A 227 11.45 -4.95 0.36
N TRP A 228 10.69 -4.29 -0.52
CA TRP A 228 9.70 -4.95 -1.37
C TRP A 228 10.37 -5.53 -2.61
N THR A 229 11.28 -6.46 -2.37
CA THR A 229 11.89 -7.25 -3.44
C THR A 229 10.92 -8.31 -3.93
N PRO A 230 11.06 -8.80 -5.18
CA PRO A 230 10.23 -9.88 -5.70
C PRO A 230 10.17 -11.11 -4.79
N GLU A 231 11.29 -11.46 -4.15
CA GLU A 231 11.41 -12.61 -3.25
C GLU A 231 10.56 -12.41 -1.99
N ASN A 232 10.72 -11.25 -1.32
CA ASN A 232 9.98 -10.94 -0.09
C ASN A 232 8.48 -10.81 -0.36
N LEU A 233 8.10 -10.18 -1.46
CA LEU A 233 6.69 -10.03 -1.85
C LEU A 233 6.06 -11.37 -2.18
N LYS A 234 6.75 -12.24 -2.91
CA LYS A 234 6.24 -13.54 -3.35
C LYS A 234 5.78 -14.38 -2.15
N GLN A 235 6.62 -14.49 -1.12
CA GLN A 235 6.29 -15.26 0.08
C GLN A 235 5.02 -14.74 0.78
N THR A 236 4.89 -13.43 0.90
CA THR A 236 3.72 -12.81 1.55
C THR A 236 2.47 -12.95 0.68
N LEU A 237 2.59 -12.76 -0.64
CA LEU A 237 1.46 -12.84 -1.57
C LEU A 237 0.97 -14.28 -1.80
N GLU A 238 1.82 -15.29 -1.62
CA GLU A 238 1.39 -16.70 -1.65
C GLU A 238 0.35 -17.02 -0.58
N THR A 239 0.35 -16.29 0.53
CA THR A 239 -0.68 -16.41 1.58
C THR A 239 -2.09 -16.10 1.07
N GLN A 240 -2.23 -15.34 -0.03
CA GLN A 240 -3.54 -15.08 -0.63
C GLN A 240 -4.20 -16.36 -1.15
N LYS A 241 -3.43 -17.30 -1.68
CA LYS A 241 -3.97 -18.61 -2.11
C LYS A 241 -4.50 -19.43 -0.93
N GLU A 242 -3.82 -19.33 0.21
CA GLU A 242 -4.29 -19.96 1.45
C GLU A 242 -5.56 -19.28 1.97
N LEU A 243 -5.66 -17.96 1.88
CA LEU A 243 -6.88 -17.23 2.21
C LEU A 243 -8.06 -17.71 1.34
N ASP A 244 -7.87 -17.82 0.03
CA ASP A 244 -8.89 -18.31 -0.90
C ASP A 244 -9.31 -19.75 -0.56
N ARG A 245 -8.35 -20.61 -0.19
CA ARG A 245 -8.62 -21.99 0.24
C ARG A 245 -9.43 -22.04 1.52
N LEU A 246 -9.04 -21.24 2.51
CA LEU A 246 -9.75 -21.18 3.79
C LEU A 246 -11.18 -20.62 3.65
N GLU A 247 -11.38 -19.62 2.80
CA GLU A 247 -12.73 -19.10 2.53
C GLU A 247 -13.63 -20.18 1.95
N LYS A 248 -13.14 -20.97 0.98
CA LYS A 248 -13.87 -22.11 0.42
C LYS A 248 -14.17 -23.16 1.49
N LEU A 249 -13.18 -23.49 2.32
CA LEU A 249 -13.36 -24.44 3.43
C LEU A 249 -14.46 -23.97 4.40
N PHE A 250 -14.46 -22.67 4.79
CA PHE A 250 -15.49 -22.16 5.69
C PHE A 250 -16.89 -22.13 5.07
N ILE A 251 -17.00 -21.93 3.76
CA ILE A 251 -18.27 -22.07 3.05
C ILE A 251 -18.75 -23.52 3.13
N SER A 252 -17.89 -24.49 2.77
CA SER A 252 -18.22 -25.91 2.85
C SER A 252 -18.59 -26.34 4.27
N ILE A 253 -17.85 -25.88 5.29
CA ILE A 253 -18.19 -26.14 6.69
C ILE A 253 -19.59 -25.60 7.04
N GLY A 254 -19.98 -24.43 6.52
CA GLY A 254 -21.32 -23.86 6.73
C GLY A 254 -22.42 -24.77 6.16
N GLU A 255 -22.26 -25.20 4.90
CA GLU A 255 -23.21 -26.10 4.23
C GLU A 255 -23.33 -27.46 4.92
N PHE A 256 -22.19 -28.03 5.36
CA PHE A 256 -22.17 -29.29 6.11
C PHE A 256 -22.80 -29.16 7.50
N ARG A 257 -22.62 -28.03 8.17
CA ARG A 257 -23.20 -27.80 9.49
C ARG A 257 -24.72 -27.89 9.45
N GLU A 258 -25.36 -27.34 8.42
CA GLU A 258 -26.82 -27.44 8.23
C GLU A 258 -27.24 -28.90 8.05
N SER A 259 -26.50 -29.64 7.21
CA SER A 259 -26.77 -31.07 6.97
C SER A 259 -26.64 -31.91 8.25
N VAL A 260 -25.58 -31.64 9.04
CA VAL A 260 -25.36 -32.32 10.33
C VAL A 260 -26.45 -31.99 11.33
N GLN A 261 -26.84 -30.75 11.45
CA GLN A 261 -27.91 -30.31 12.35
C GLN A 261 -29.23 -30.98 11.98
N TYR A 262 -29.50 -31.10 10.67
CA TYR A 262 -30.67 -31.86 10.21
C TYR A 262 -30.61 -33.34 10.65
N LEU A 263 -29.47 -34.02 10.47
CA LEU A 263 -29.30 -35.40 10.89
C LEU A 263 -29.47 -35.57 12.40
N GLU A 264 -28.88 -34.68 13.19
CA GLU A 264 -29.01 -34.68 14.64
C GLU A 264 -30.48 -34.52 15.10
N GLN A 265 -31.21 -33.66 14.44
CA GLN A 265 -32.64 -33.45 14.74
C GLN A 265 -33.51 -34.63 14.30
N ALA A 266 -33.17 -35.31 13.21
CA ALA A 266 -33.95 -36.37 12.60
C ALA A 266 -33.69 -37.77 13.26
N ILE A 267 -32.47 -38.03 13.75
CA ILE A 267 -32.10 -39.31 14.38
C ILE A 267 -33.06 -39.75 15.48
N PRO A 268 -33.53 -38.91 16.40
CA PRO A 268 -34.45 -39.33 17.48
C PRO A 268 -35.82 -39.81 17.01
N TYR A 269 -36.22 -39.42 15.80
CA TYR A 269 -37.54 -39.75 15.22
C TYR A 269 -37.46 -40.86 14.18
N ALA A 270 -36.26 -41.34 13.85
CA ALA A 270 -36.05 -42.43 12.89
C ALA A 270 -36.21 -43.81 13.59
N ASN A 271 -36.60 -44.82 12.82
CA ASN A 271 -36.52 -46.18 13.33
C ASN A 271 -35.05 -46.61 13.51
N ASP A 272 -34.82 -47.70 14.29
CA ASP A 272 -33.47 -48.10 14.68
C ASP A 272 -32.51 -48.30 13.53
N GLU A 273 -32.95 -48.92 12.43
CA GLU A 273 -32.12 -49.13 11.22
C GLU A 273 -31.75 -47.81 10.53
N LEU A 274 -32.71 -46.93 10.37
CA LEU A 274 -32.49 -45.62 9.77
C LEU A 274 -31.64 -44.72 10.65
N ALA A 275 -31.88 -44.73 11.97
CA ALA A 275 -31.10 -43.99 12.94
C ALA A 275 -29.61 -44.43 12.93
N GLN A 276 -29.36 -45.73 12.77
CA GLN A 276 -28.00 -46.26 12.68
C GLN A 276 -27.32 -45.81 11.39
N LYS A 277 -27.99 -45.84 10.25
CA LYS A 277 -27.48 -45.33 8.98
C LYS A 277 -27.19 -43.83 9.03
N MET A 278 -28.08 -43.05 9.65
CA MET A 278 -27.89 -41.62 9.83
C MET A 278 -26.71 -41.27 10.71
N ARG A 279 -26.48 -42.05 11.80
CA ARG A 279 -25.27 -41.91 12.65
C ARG A 279 -24.00 -42.22 11.84
N GLN A 280 -23.98 -43.34 11.12
CA GLN A 280 -22.85 -43.71 10.26
C GLN A 280 -22.53 -42.63 9.23
N LEU A 281 -23.58 -42.05 8.59
CA LEU A 281 -23.40 -40.94 7.65
C LEU A 281 -22.82 -39.70 8.34
N LYS A 282 -23.36 -39.33 9.50
CA LYS A 282 -22.86 -38.20 10.28
C LYS A 282 -21.38 -38.38 10.63
N ASP A 283 -21.00 -39.56 11.08
CA ASP A 283 -19.63 -39.89 11.50
C ASP A 283 -18.66 -39.91 10.32
N SER A 284 -19.15 -40.18 9.09
CA SER A 284 -18.33 -40.16 7.86
C SER A 284 -18.20 -38.75 7.18
N LEU A 285 -19.02 -37.77 7.57
CA LEU A 285 -18.99 -36.45 6.97
C LEU A 285 -17.64 -35.71 7.10
N PRO A 286 -16.92 -35.79 8.23
CA PRO A 286 -15.59 -35.19 8.31
C PRO A 286 -14.58 -35.73 7.29
N ASP A 287 -14.61 -37.07 7.06
CA ASP A 287 -13.73 -37.72 6.08
C ASP A 287 -14.07 -37.28 4.66
N VAL A 288 -15.35 -37.06 4.36
CA VAL A 288 -15.80 -36.55 3.06
C VAL A 288 -15.35 -35.09 2.85
N LEU A 289 -15.37 -34.26 3.88
CA LEU A 289 -14.85 -32.88 3.80
C LEU A 289 -13.36 -32.85 3.50
N MET A 290 -12.58 -33.67 4.22
CA MET A 290 -11.14 -33.77 4.01
C MET A 290 -10.82 -34.31 2.59
N SER A 291 -11.51 -35.34 2.13
CA SER A 291 -11.31 -35.95 0.81
C SER A 291 -11.73 -35.03 -0.35
N ALA A 292 -12.76 -34.18 -0.15
CA ALA A 292 -13.17 -33.22 -1.16
C ALA A 292 -12.15 -32.10 -1.36
N ASP A 293 -11.45 -31.69 -0.30
CA ASP A 293 -10.37 -30.72 -0.38
C ASP A 293 -9.12 -31.32 -1.09
N GLU A 294 -8.80 -32.58 -0.82
CA GLU A 294 -7.72 -33.32 -1.47
C GLU A 294 -8.01 -33.59 -2.95
N ARG A 295 -9.24 -33.96 -3.32
CA ARG A 295 -9.63 -34.18 -4.73
C ARG A 295 -9.59 -32.91 -5.57
N LYS A 296 -10.01 -31.77 -5.00
CA LYS A 296 -9.92 -30.47 -5.70
C LYS A 296 -8.49 -29.98 -5.88
N ASN A 297 -7.56 -30.39 -4.99
CA ASN A 297 -6.14 -30.07 -5.15
C ASN A 297 -5.41 -30.98 -6.17
N ALA A 298 -5.98 -32.14 -6.53
CA ALA A 298 -5.44 -33.04 -7.53
C ALA A 298 -5.88 -32.70 -8.96
N GLU A 299 -6.88 -31.81 -9.13
CA GLU A 299 -7.38 -31.33 -10.43
C GLU A 299 -6.78 -29.97 -10.85
N PHE A 300 -5.86 -29.39 -10.06
CA PHE A 300 -5.08 -28.21 -10.37
C PHE A 300 -3.57 -28.53 -10.35
#